data_a3464b5b8ead5a0f3d4df493fbb189c0
#
_entry.id   a3464b5b8ead5a0f3d4df493fbb189c0
#
_cell.length_a   1.000
_cell.length_b   1.000
_cell.length_c   1.000
_cell.angle_alpha   90.00
_cell.angle_beta   90.00
_cell.angle_gamma   90.00
#
_symmetry.space_group_name_H-M   'P 1'
#
loop_
_entity.id
_entity.type
_entity.pdbx_description
1 polymer ?
#
loop_
_entity_poly.entity_id
_entity_poly.type
_entity_poly.pdbx_seq_one_letter_code
_entity_poly.pdbx_strand_id
1 'polypeptide(L)'
;MLAKGDKSPYSIKDWLTAPETITLASGQRQTVTVGINVPANASPGGHYGLVRFTGTPPELDTTGVSLSASVGTLMLVTVSGDVKTSASIIELYASHNNDRGSLFEYGPVLVTTRVKNTGNVHFKPSGTIQVTNMFGKDVLVSQFNKTNSNVLPGSIRKFENLLNQKNLFGRYTVKADVVYGPDNSITTASTTFWVIPYKMIAIVILAIVVLVFGIKRYNRYIASRASKKQNRGKNK
;
A
#
# COMPACT_ATOMS: atom_id res chain seq x y z
N MET A 1 20.53 -0.54 -5.23
CA MET A 1 21.05 0.01 -6.50
C MET A 1 22.34 -0.72 -6.81
N LEU A 2 22.50 -1.21 -8.05
CA LEU A 2 23.79 -1.75 -8.51
C LEU A 2 24.76 -0.58 -8.71
N ALA A 3 26.04 -0.79 -8.40
CA ALA A 3 27.07 0.20 -8.65
C ALA A 3 27.22 0.46 -10.16
N LYS A 4 27.75 1.64 -10.54
CA LYS A 4 27.97 2.00 -11.94
C LYS A 4 29.00 1.03 -12.53
N GLY A 5 28.57 0.11 -13.39
CA GLY A 5 29.40 -0.94 -13.99
C GLY A 5 29.01 -2.37 -13.64
N ASP A 6 28.23 -2.58 -12.58
CA ASP A 6 27.74 -3.90 -12.22
C ASP A 6 26.68 -4.39 -13.21
N LYS A 7 26.91 -5.55 -13.81
CA LYS A 7 25.92 -6.21 -14.66
C LYS A 7 25.01 -7.04 -13.78
N SER A 8 23.71 -6.69 -13.77
CA SER A 8 22.72 -7.57 -13.15
C SER A 8 22.68 -8.90 -13.90
N PRO A 9 22.67 -10.06 -13.20
CA PRO A 9 22.51 -11.37 -13.85
C PRO A 9 21.16 -11.52 -14.57
N TYR A 10 20.22 -10.64 -14.27
CA TYR A 10 18.88 -10.61 -14.88
C TYR A 10 18.78 -9.61 -16.06
N SER A 11 19.88 -8.96 -16.45
CA SER A 11 19.85 -7.94 -17.49
C SER A 11 19.82 -8.56 -18.89
N ILE A 12 18.89 -8.08 -19.75
CA ILE A 12 18.84 -8.42 -21.17
C ILE A 12 19.48 -7.33 -22.06
N LYS A 13 20.21 -6.39 -21.47
CA LYS A 13 20.76 -5.26 -22.23
C LYS A 13 21.58 -5.73 -23.45
N ASP A 14 22.41 -6.74 -23.26
CA ASP A 14 23.29 -7.29 -24.29
C ASP A 14 22.53 -8.22 -25.29
N TRP A 15 21.26 -8.52 -25.03
CA TRP A 15 20.38 -9.33 -25.89
C TRP A 15 19.52 -8.47 -26.81
N LEU A 16 19.42 -7.16 -26.52
CA LEU A 16 18.55 -6.24 -27.24
C LEU A 16 19.27 -5.64 -28.45
N THR A 17 18.56 -5.62 -29.57
CA THR A 17 19.00 -4.90 -30.80
C THR A 17 17.90 -3.89 -31.14
N ALA A 18 18.24 -2.61 -31.14
CA ALA A 18 17.35 -1.52 -31.50
C ALA A 18 18.07 -0.46 -32.27
N PRO A 19 17.42 0.35 -33.12
CA PRO A 19 18.01 1.53 -33.73
C PRO A 19 18.55 2.50 -32.67
N GLU A 20 19.76 2.99 -32.85
CA GLU A 20 20.36 3.96 -31.92
C GLU A 20 19.69 5.32 -32.01
N THR A 21 19.27 5.71 -33.22
CA THR A 21 18.66 7.02 -33.47
C THR A 21 17.48 6.87 -34.43
N ILE A 22 16.41 7.66 -34.16
CA ILE A 22 15.21 7.73 -34.99
C ILE A 22 14.90 9.20 -35.20
N THR A 23 14.74 9.62 -36.45
CA THR A 23 14.32 10.99 -36.77
C THR A 23 12.85 11.01 -37.15
N LEU A 24 12.08 11.84 -36.49
CA LEU A 24 10.63 11.98 -36.70
C LEU A 24 10.30 13.45 -36.95
N ALA A 25 9.49 13.70 -37.96
CA ALA A 25 8.89 15.01 -38.16
C ALA A 25 7.74 15.25 -37.16
N SER A 26 7.36 16.49 -36.95
CA SER A 26 6.24 16.83 -36.05
C SER A 26 4.94 16.12 -36.48
N GLY A 27 4.30 15.40 -35.52
CA GLY A 27 3.10 14.61 -35.76
C GLY A 27 3.31 13.26 -36.45
N GLN A 28 4.54 12.91 -36.85
CA GLN A 28 4.85 11.63 -37.48
C GLN A 28 4.83 10.49 -36.48
N ARG A 29 4.36 9.31 -36.93
CA ARG A 29 4.42 8.05 -36.18
C ARG A 29 5.29 7.04 -36.92
N GLN A 30 6.13 6.32 -36.20
CA GLN A 30 6.97 5.26 -36.75
C GLN A 30 6.94 4.05 -35.87
N THR A 31 6.78 2.87 -36.44
CA THR A 31 6.94 1.60 -35.73
C THR A 31 8.42 1.26 -35.64
N VAL A 32 8.88 0.95 -34.43
CA VAL A 32 10.26 0.55 -34.16
C VAL A 32 10.29 -0.92 -33.75
N THR A 33 11.06 -1.71 -34.49
CA THR A 33 11.26 -3.12 -34.17
C THR A 33 12.47 -3.25 -33.23
N VAL A 34 12.26 -3.92 -32.09
CA VAL A 34 13.30 -4.28 -31.13
C VAL A 34 13.55 -5.78 -31.22
N GLY A 35 14.72 -6.21 -31.58
CA GLY A 35 15.12 -7.63 -31.59
C GLY A 35 15.57 -8.08 -30.21
N ILE A 36 15.27 -9.33 -29.84
CA ILE A 36 15.74 -9.98 -28.61
C ILE A 36 16.46 -11.27 -29.02
N ASN A 37 17.80 -11.31 -28.87
CA ASN A 37 18.62 -12.46 -29.14
C ASN A 37 19.05 -13.13 -27.86
N VAL A 38 18.36 -14.18 -27.46
CA VAL A 38 18.63 -14.91 -26.21
C VAL A 38 19.84 -15.83 -26.44
N PRO A 39 20.93 -15.68 -25.67
CA PRO A 39 22.10 -16.57 -25.77
C PRO A 39 21.75 -18.01 -25.39
N ALA A 40 22.39 -18.99 -26.05
CA ALA A 40 22.15 -20.41 -25.78
C ALA A 40 22.53 -20.82 -24.34
N ASN A 41 23.39 -20.08 -23.67
CA ASN A 41 23.82 -20.27 -22.29
C ASN A 41 23.10 -19.36 -21.30
N ALA A 42 21.97 -18.75 -21.69
CA ALA A 42 21.18 -17.94 -20.78
C ALA A 42 20.65 -18.76 -19.61
N SER A 43 20.76 -18.24 -18.39
CA SER A 43 20.26 -18.94 -17.20
C SER A 43 18.75 -19.03 -17.21
N PRO A 44 18.14 -20.16 -16.76
CA PRO A 44 16.69 -20.26 -16.62
C PRO A 44 16.13 -19.22 -15.65
N GLY A 45 14.92 -18.73 -15.95
CA GLY A 45 14.22 -17.76 -15.13
C GLY A 45 13.91 -16.44 -15.81
N GLY A 46 13.67 -15.40 -15.02
CA GLY A 46 13.25 -14.08 -15.50
C GLY A 46 14.44 -13.17 -15.81
N HIS A 47 14.41 -12.53 -16.98
CA HIS A 47 15.38 -11.54 -17.42
C HIS A 47 14.68 -10.25 -17.83
N TYR A 48 15.32 -9.10 -17.59
CA TYR A 48 14.67 -7.79 -17.64
C TYR A 48 15.51 -6.73 -18.31
N GLY A 49 14.86 -5.88 -19.09
CA GLY A 49 15.48 -4.70 -19.71
C GLY A 49 14.49 -3.57 -19.91
N LEU A 50 15.02 -2.40 -20.14
CA LEU A 50 14.26 -1.20 -20.46
C LEU A 50 14.77 -0.63 -21.78
N VAL A 51 13.88 -0.49 -22.74
CA VAL A 51 14.13 0.29 -23.97
C VAL A 51 13.55 1.68 -23.73
N ARG A 52 14.41 2.69 -23.77
CA ARG A 52 14.04 4.07 -23.52
C ARG A 52 14.36 4.94 -24.73
N PHE A 53 13.36 5.67 -25.21
CA PHE A 53 13.50 6.69 -26.23
C PHE A 53 13.56 8.05 -25.55
N THR A 54 14.59 8.82 -25.84
CA THR A 54 14.77 10.17 -25.29
C THR A 54 14.79 11.14 -26.46
N GLY A 55 13.92 12.14 -26.43
CA GLY A 55 13.94 13.21 -27.43
C GLY A 55 15.18 14.08 -27.23
N THR A 56 15.90 14.37 -28.32
CA THR A 56 16.93 15.40 -28.35
C THR A 56 16.24 16.71 -28.71
N PRO A 57 16.22 17.69 -27.83
CA PRO A 57 15.62 18.98 -28.16
C PRO A 57 16.47 19.69 -29.22
N PRO A 58 15.87 20.51 -30.06
CA PRO A 58 16.62 21.32 -31.02
C PRO A 58 17.57 22.26 -30.28
N GLU A 59 18.72 22.57 -30.91
CA GLU A 59 19.61 23.61 -30.42
C GLU A 59 18.85 24.96 -30.40
N LEU A 60 18.97 25.69 -29.29
CA LEU A 60 18.32 26.98 -29.13
C LEU A 60 19.35 28.06 -29.48
N ASP A 61 19.08 28.82 -30.51
CA ASP A 61 19.90 29.99 -30.92
C ASP A 61 19.79 31.17 -29.99
N THR A 62 18.92 31.09 -28.95
CA THR A 62 18.65 32.15 -27.99
C THR A 62 18.45 31.59 -26.57
N THR A 63 18.43 32.47 -25.57
CA THR A 63 18.15 32.16 -24.15
C THR A 63 16.77 31.52 -24.00
N GLY A 64 16.72 30.19 -23.91
CA GLY A 64 15.50 29.40 -23.73
C GLY A 64 15.74 28.19 -22.84
N VAL A 65 14.65 27.61 -22.33
CA VAL A 65 14.68 26.35 -21.56
C VAL A 65 14.43 25.19 -22.53
N SER A 66 15.40 24.31 -22.66
CA SER A 66 15.27 23.07 -23.43
C SER A 66 14.66 21.97 -22.56
N LEU A 67 13.51 21.42 -22.97
CA LEU A 67 12.84 20.32 -22.30
C LEU A 67 13.08 19.02 -23.07
N SER A 68 13.61 18.00 -22.39
CA SER A 68 13.73 16.65 -22.92
C SER A 68 12.74 15.73 -22.20
N ALA A 69 11.93 15.02 -22.97
CA ALA A 69 11.04 13.98 -22.49
C ALA A 69 11.55 12.60 -22.91
N SER A 70 11.37 11.59 -22.06
CA SER A 70 11.71 10.22 -22.40
C SER A 70 10.54 9.26 -22.10
N VAL A 71 10.35 8.29 -22.97
CA VAL A 71 9.38 7.20 -22.85
C VAL A 71 10.11 5.88 -22.86
N GLY A 72 9.75 4.97 -21.95
CA GLY A 72 10.40 3.67 -21.87
C GLY A 72 9.41 2.51 -21.83
N THR A 73 9.81 1.38 -22.43
CA THR A 73 9.06 0.11 -22.39
C THR A 73 9.89 -0.92 -21.64
N LEU A 74 9.29 -1.51 -20.61
CA LEU A 74 9.91 -2.59 -19.85
C LEU A 74 9.74 -3.92 -20.61
N MET A 75 10.86 -4.61 -20.83
CA MET A 75 10.90 -5.94 -21.42
C MET A 75 11.07 -6.98 -20.31
N LEU A 76 10.20 -7.99 -20.29
CA LEU A 76 10.25 -9.11 -19.38
C LEU A 76 10.34 -10.40 -20.21
N VAL A 77 11.45 -11.11 -20.09
CA VAL A 77 11.72 -12.35 -20.81
C VAL A 77 11.83 -13.48 -19.82
N THR A 78 11.22 -14.62 -20.11
CA THR A 78 11.40 -15.85 -19.33
C THR A 78 12.15 -16.87 -20.16
N VAL A 79 13.30 -17.32 -19.67
CA VAL A 79 14.09 -18.41 -20.25
C VAL A 79 13.66 -19.73 -19.63
N SER A 80 13.32 -20.70 -20.47
CA SER A 80 12.89 -22.04 -20.05
C SER A 80 13.98 -22.80 -19.29
N GLY A 81 13.59 -23.75 -18.45
CA GLY A 81 14.47 -24.59 -17.65
C GLY A 81 13.99 -24.72 -16.21
N ASP A 82 14.86 -24.68 -15.22
CA ASP A 82 14.51 -24.74 -13.79
C ASP A 82 13.92 -23.39 -13.33
N VAL A 83 12.65 -23.16 -13.70
CA VAL A 83 11.89 -21.96 -13.35
C VAL A 83 11.13 -22.21 -12.05
N LYS A 84 11.46 -21.43 -11.02
CA LYS A 84 10.83 -21.51 -9.69
C LYS A 84 9.99 -20.29 -9.40
N THR A 85 8.69 -20.48 -9.24
CA THR A 85 7.79 -19.43 -8.76
C THR A 85 7.56 -19.62 -7.28
N SER A 86 7.92 -18.65 -6.47
CA SER A 86 7.73 -18.68 -5.02
C SER A 86 7.48 -17.27 -4.49
N ALA A 87 6.52 -17.16 -3.56
CA ALA A 87 6.14 -15.89 -2.95
C ALA A 87 5.93 -16.04 -1.45
N SER A 88 6.19 -14.98 -0.71
CA SER A 88 5.82 -14.86 0.70
C SER A 88 5.25 -13.49 1.00
N ILE A 89 4.21 -13.46 1.84
CA ILE A 89 3.74 -12.21 2.44
C ILE A 89 4.67 -11.92 3.62
N ILE A 90 5.50 -10.88 3.50
CA ILE A 90 6.46 -10.52 4.55
C ILE A 90 5.87 -9.56 5.57
N GLU A 91 4.86 -8.77 5.17
CA GLU A 91 4.13 -7.87 6.05
C GLU A 91 2.69 -7.71 5.59
N LEU A 92 1.78 -7.69 6.56
CA LEU A 92 0.39 -7.30 6.41
C LEU A 92 0.04 -6.40 7.60
N TYR A 93 -0.31 -5.14 7.32
CA TYR A 93 -0.61 -4.18 8.37
C TYR A 93 -1.66 -3.16 7.95
N ALA A 94 -2.24 -2.52 8.95
CA ALA A 94 -3.15 -1.39 8.79
C ALA A 94 -2.42 -0.07 9.07
N SER A 95 -2.85 1.00 8.40
CA SER A 95 -2.36 2.36 8.64
C SER A 95 -3.48 3.39 8.45
N HIS A 96 -3.35 4.54 9.11
CA HIS A 96 -4.20 5.70 8.93
C HIS A 96 -3.31 6.93 8.77
N ASN A 97 -3.52 7.74 7.72
CA ASN A 97 -2.69 8.92 7.40
C ASN A 97 -1.18 8.61 7.36
N ASN A 98 -0.79 7.45 6.81
CA ASN A 98 0.57 6.89 6.77
C ASN A 98 1.13 6.39 8.10
N ASP A 99 0.42 6.55 9.22
CA ASP A 99 0.84 6.01 10.51
C ASP A 99 0.39 4.55 10.63
N ARG A 100 1.36 3.64 10.71
CA ARG A 100 1.14 2.21 10.94
C ARG A 100 0.74 1.97 12.38
N GLY A 101 -0.32 1.17 12.58
CA GLY A 101 -0.77 0.85 13.93
C GLY A 101 -1.78 -0.28 13.98
N SER A 102 -2.15 -0.65 15.19
CA SER A 102 -3.22 -1.60 15.49
C SER A 102 -4.41 -0.95 16.19
N LEU A 103 -4.32 0.33 16.54
CA LEU A 103 -5.39 1.11 17.14
C LEU A 103 -5.51 2.46 16.43
N PHE A 104 -6.72 2.73 15.92
CA PHE A 104 -7.06 3.96 15.23
C PHE A 104 -8.28 4.63 15.89
N GLU A 105 -8.38 5.93 15.73
CA GLU A 105 -9.52 6.69 16.29
C GLU A 105 -10.75 6.61 15.36
N TYR A 106 -10.51 6.66 14.05
CA TYR A 106 -11.53 6.61 12.99
C TYR A 106 -10.91 6.13 11.67
N GLY A 107 -11.73 5.87 10.66
CA GLY A 107 -11.28 5.59 9.29
C GLY A 107 -11.09 6.86 8.45
N PRO A 108 -10.64 6.75 7.20
CA PRO A 108 -10.38 5.51 6.47
C PRO A 108 -9.12 4.78 6.94
N VAL A 109 -9.08 3.46 6.75
CA VAL A 109 -7.91 2.62 7.08
C VAL A 109 -7.34 2.02 5.81
N LEU A 110 -6.04 2.17 5.62
CA LEU A 110 -5.30 1.58 4.50
C LEU A 110 -4.71 0.25 4.93
N VAL A 111 -5.08 -0.81 4.23
CA VAL A 111 -4.50 -2.15 4.39
C VAL A 111 -3.36 -2.29 3.40
N THR A 112 -2.17 -2.52 3.92
CA THR A 112 -0.94 -2.70 3.13
C THR A 112 -0.45 -4.13 3.26
N THR A 113 -0.24 -4.78 2.10
CA THR A 113 0.37 -6.10 1.99
C THR A 113 1.70 -5.98 1.26
N ARG A 114 2.78 -6.51 1.82
CA ARG A 114 4.08 -6.55 1.16
C ARG A 114 4.41 -7.99 0.77
N VAL A 115 4.50 -8.22 -0.53
CA VAL A 115 4.80 -9.53 -1.11
C VAL A 115 6.22 -9.55 -1.62
N LYS A 116 6.99 -10.54 -1.19
CA LYS A 116 8.35 -10.84 -1.67
C LYS A 116 8.28 -11.98 -2.67
N ASN A 117 8.92 -11.81 -3.82
CA ASN A 117 9.20 -12.88 -4.75
C ASN A 117 10.51 -13.59 -4.33
N THR A 118 10.41 -14.84 -3.95
CA THR A 118 11.55 -15.69 -3.54
C THR A 118 11.94 -16.69 -4.62
N GLY A 119 11.27 -16.66 -5.78
CA GLY A 119 11.59 -17.44 -6.96
C GLY A 119 12.59 -16.74 -7.89
N ASN A 120 12.82 -17.34 -9.06
CA ASN A 120 13.74 -16.84 -10.09
C ASN A 120 13.03 -16.26 -11.33
N VAL A 121 11.69 -16.17 -11.31
CA VAL A 121 10.87 -15.60 -12.39
C VAL A 121 9.89 -14.59 -11.83
N HIS A 122 9.54 -13.58 -12.62
CA HIS A 122 8.50 -12.63 -12.25
C HIS A 122 7.12 -13.30 -12.29
N PHE A 123 6.20 -12.81 -11.46
CA PHE A 123 4.81 -13.21 -11.50
C PHE A 123 3.90 -12.01 -11.20
N LYS A 124 2.64 -12.13 -11.62
CA LYS A 124 1.55 -11.21 -11.27
C LYS A 124 0.73 -11.86 -10.17
N PRO A 125 0.84 -11.43 -8.91
CA PRO A 125 -0.01 -11.97 -7.88
C PRO A 125 -1.46 -11.51 -8.10
N SER A 126 -2.39 -12.38 -7.78
CA SER A 126 -3.83 -12.12 -7.75
C SER A 126 -4.40 -12.52 -6.40
N GLY A 127 -5.73 -12.50 -6.24
CA GLY A 127 -6.38 -12.94 -5.02
C GLY A 127 -7.27 -11.88 -4.39
N THR A 128 -7.48 -11.96 -3.08
CA THR A 128 -8.43 -11.11 -2.36
C THR A 128 -7.87 -10.59 -1.05
N ILE A 129 -8.29 -9.37 -0.72
CA ILE A 129 -8.19 -8.79 0.62
C ILE A 129 -9.60 -8.74 1.19
N GLN A 130 -9.79 -9.39 2.33
CA GLN A 130 -11.05 -9.40 3.07
C GLN A 130 -10.83 -8.74 4.43
N VAL A 131 -11.73 -7.82 4.80
CA VAL A 131 -11.75 -7.20 6.12
C VAL A 131 -13.10 -7.51 6.75
N THR A 132 -13.07 -8.15 7.91
CA THR A 132 -14.26 -8.62 8.64
C THR A 132 -14.34 -7.90 9.97
N ASN A 133 -15.51 -7.45 10.37
CA ASN A 133 -15.72 -6.83 11.68
C ASN A 133 -15.84 -7.89 12.79
N MET A 134 -15.94 -7.45 14.05
CA MET A 134 -16.03 -8.32 15.24
C MET A 134 -17.29 -9.21 15.28
N PHE A 135 -18.29 -8.93 14.43
CA PHE A 135 -19.52 -9.73 14.30
C PHE A 135 -19.46 -10.74 13.14
N GLY A 136 -18.31 -10.90 12.49
CA GLY A 136 -18.13 -11.80 11.35
C GLY A 136 -18.66 -11.26 10.01
N LYS A 137 -19.08 -9.98 9.95
CA LYS A 137 -19.56 -9.37 8.71
C LYS A 137 -18.39 -8.77 7.92
N ASP A 138 -18.35 -9.06 6.63
CA ASP A 138 -17.40 -8.45 5.71
C ASP A 138 -17.71 -6.98 5.50
N VAL A 139 -16.73 -6.14 5.73
CA VAL A 139 -16.80 -4.67 5.52
C VAL A 139 -16.01 -4.24 4.29
N LEU A 140 -15.08 -5.08 3.84
CA LEU A 140 -14.35 -4.93 2.59
C LEU A 140 -14.04 -6.31 2.02
N VAL A 141 -14.40 -6.52 0.77
CA VAL A 141 -13.85 -7.58 -0.08
C VAL A 141 -13.32 -6.91 -1.34
N SER A 142 -12.04 -6.98 -1.55
CA SER A 142 -11.37 -6.25 -2.63
C SER A 142 -10.38 -7.16 -3.35
N GLN A 143 -10.30 -7.01 -4.66
CA GLN A 143 -9.29 -7.69 -5.45
C GLN A 143 -7.89 -7.23 -5.02
N PHE A 144 -7.02 -8.20 -4.80
CA PHE A 144 -5.58 -7.97 -4.64
C PHE A 144 -4.97 -7.59 -5.99
N ASN A 145 -3.98 -6.66 -5.98
CA ASN A 145 -3.25 -6.25 -7.19
C ASN A 145 -4.15 -5.78 -8.37
N LYS A 146 -5.01 -4.81 -8.12
CA LYS A 146 -5.91 -4.22 -9.14
C LYS A 146 -5.19 -3.69 -10.39
N THR A 147 -3.94 -3.32 -10.26
CA THR A 147 -3.11 -2.76 -11.34
C THR A 147 -2.39 -3.83 -12.17
N ASN A 148 -2.62 -5.12 -11.90
CA ASN A 148 -1.94 -6.24 -12.56
C ASN A 148 -0.41 -6.10 -12.60
N SER A 149 0.14 -5.63 -11.51
CA SER A 149 1.57 -5.33 -11.39
C SER A 149 2.39 -6.60 -11.15
N ASN A 150 3.55 -6.70 -11.80
CA ASN A 150 4.51 -7.81 -11.59
C ASN A 150 5.33 -7.61 -10.31
N VAL A 151 5.73 -8.74 -9.70
CA VAL A 151 6.76 -8.80 -8.65
C VAL A 151 7.98 -9.50 -9.24
N LEU A 152 9.10 -8.78 -9.34
CA LEU A 152 10.34 -9.30 -9.92
C LEU A 152 11.09 -10.18 -8.93
N PRO A 153 11.93 -11.13 -9.38
CA PRO A 153 12.73 -11.97 -8.48
C PRO A 153 13.52 -11.18 -7.46
N GLY A 154 13.53 -11.66 -6.22
CA GLY A 154 14.22 -11.03 -5.10
C GLY A 154 13.61 -9.71 -4.63
N SER A 155 12.63 -9.15 -5.36
CA SER A 155 12.03 -7.86 -5.01
C SER A 155 10.85 -8.02 -4.06
N ILE A 156 10.56 -6.91 -3.36
CA ILE A 156 9.39 -6.75 -2.51
C ILE A 156 8.50 -5.70 -3.13
N ARG A 157 7.22 -6.03 -3.32
CA ARG A 157 6.23 -5.08 -3.81
C ARG A 157 5.13 -4.85 -2.79
N LYS A 158 4.77 -3.57 -2.65
CA LYS A 158 3.69 -3.10 -1.79
C LYS A 158 2.39 -3.05 -2.59
N PHE A 159 1.32 -3.58 -1.99
CA PHE A 159 -0.05 -3.51 -2.49
C PHE A 159 -0.94 -2.89 -1.43
N GLU A 160 -1.80 -1.97 -1.85
CA GLU A 160 -2.62 -1.16 -0.95
C GLU A 160 -4.09 -1.30 -1.29
N ASN A 161 -4.91 -1.54 -0.27
CA ASN A 161 -6.35 -1.63 -0.36
C ASN A 161 -6.97 -0.70 0.69
N LEU A 162 -7.71 0.30 0.23
CA LEU A 162 -8.33 1.30 1.11
C LEU A 162 -9.69 0.81 1.60
N LEU A 163 -9.86 0.72 2.93
CA LEU A 163 -11.15 0.61 3.60
C LEU A 163 -11.71 2.04 3.78
N ASN A 164 -12.45 2.51 2.78
CA ASN A 164 -12.95 3.88 2.70
C ASN A 164 -14.24 4.09 3.52
N GLN A 165 -14.21 3.74 4.79
CA GLN A 165 -15.32 3.99 5.73
C GLN A 165 -14.80 4.86 6.87
N LYS A 166 -15.51 5.97 7.15
CA LYS A 166 -15.12 6.91 8.23
C LYS A 166 -15.59 6.41 9.60
N ASN A 167 -16.82 5.89 9.67
CA ASN A 167 -17.45 5.46 10.91
C ASN A 167 -17.20 3.98 11.17
N LEU A 168 -15.95 3.66 11.46
CA LEU A 168 -15.54 2.33 11.91
C LEU A 168 -15.58 2.27 13.43
N PHE A 169 -15.97 1.13 13.98
CA PHE A 169 -15.96 0.90 15.43
C PHE A 169 -15.72 -0.58 15.76
N GLY A 170 -14.85 -0.83 16.72
CA GLY A 170 -14.53 -2.15 17.23
C GLY A 170 -13.32 -2.81 16.57
N ARG A 171 -13.24 -4.14 16.65
CA ARG A 171 -12.16 -4.96 16.14
C ARG A 171 -12.43 -5.36 14.69
N TYR A 172 -11.40 -5.29 13.87
CA TYR A 172 -11.40 -5.75 12.49
C TYR A 172 -10.30 -6.76 12.27
N THR A 173 -10.62 -7.81 11.53
CA THR A 173 -9.66 -8.83 11.08
C THR A 173 -9.47 -8.68 9.59
N VAL A 174 -8.22 -8.57 9.16
CA VAL A 174 -7.81 -8.54 7.75
C VAL A 174 -7.26 -9.88 7.38
N LYS A 175 -7.72 -10.45 6.27
CA LYS A 175 -7.18 -11.65 5.64
C LYS A 175 -6.73 -11.31 4.23
N ALA A 176 -5.50 -11.66 3.90
CA ALA A 176 -4.94 -11.52 2.57
C ALA A 176 -4.68 -12.92 2.00
N ASP A 177 -5.38 -13.28 0.95
CA ASP A 177 -5.14 -14.50 0.17
C ASP A 177 -4.49 -14.09 -1.15
N VAL A 178 -3.23 -14.45 -1.33
CA VAL A 178 -2.42 -14.10 -2.49
C VAL A 178 -2.11 -15.34 -3.29
N VAL A 179 -2.61 -15.37 -4.51
CA VAL A 179 -2.39 -16.43 -5.51
C VAL A 179 -1.26 -16.02 -6.43
N TYR A 180 -0.34 -16.91 -6.73
CA TYR A 180 0.80 -16.67 -7.59
C TYR A 180 1.22 -17.92 -8.36
N GLY A 181 1.94 -17.68 -9.46
CA GLY A 181 2.51 -18.74 -10.30
C GLY A 181 1.49 -19.46 -11.19
N PRO A 182 1.99 -20.34 -12.09
CA PRO A 182 1.16 -21.10 -13.02
C PRO A 182 0.30 -22.15 -12.31
N ASP A 183 0.77 -22.67 -11.16
CA ASP A 183 0.07 -23.70 -10.36
C ASP A 183 -0.96 -23.11 -9.40
N ASN A 184 -1.24 -21.79 -9.49
CA ASN A 184 -2.13 -21.08 -8.58
C ASN A 184 -1.83 -21.33 -7.09
N SER A 185 -0.55 -21.38 -6.74
CA SER A 185 -0.12 -21.51 -5.35
C SER A 185 -0.64 -20.33 -4.52
N ILE A 186 -1.01 -20.61 -3.27
CA ILE A 186 -1.63 -19.60 -2.39
C ILE A 186 -0.75 -19.36 -1.17
N THR A 187 -0.53 -18.11 -0.84
CA THR A 187 0.01 -17.69 0.46
C THR A 187 -0.99 -16.79 1.16
N THR A 188 -1.22 -17.06 2.44
CA THR A 188 -2.22 -16.36 3.25
C THR A 188 -1.56 -15.68 4.44
N ALA A 189 -2.02 -14.48 4.77
CA ALA A 189 -1.66 -13.80 6.01
C ALA A 189 -2.91 -13.16 6.64
N SER A 190 -2.87 -12.98 7.95
CA SER A 190 -3.93 -12.28 8.66
C SER A 190 -3.35 -11.30 9.70
N THR A 191 -4.06 -10.20 9.92
CA THR A 191 -3.74 -9.23 10.96
C THR A 191 -5.03 -8.65 11.53
N THR A 192 -4.93 -7.99 12.69
CA THR A 192 -6.09 -7.36 13.32
C THR A 192 -5.77 -5.91 13.68
N PHE A 193 -6.80 -5.07 13.64
CA PHE A 193 -6.71 -3.71 14.15
C PHE A 193 -8.01 -3.31 14.85
N TRP A 194 -7.93 -2.27 15.68
CA TRP A 194 -9.04 -1.70 16.40
C TRP A 194 -9.32 -0.28 15.92
N VAL A 195 -10.58 0.08 15.86
CA VAL A 195 -11.00 1.46 15.65
C VAL A 195 -11.88 1.86 16.83
N ILE A 196 -11.38 2.77 17.67
CA ILE A 196 -12.07 3.23 18.87
C ILE A 196 -11.88 4.75 18.96
N PRO A 197 -12.96 5.54 18.98
CA PRO A 197 -12.90 6.99 19.12
C PRO A 197 -12.51 7.39 20.56
N TYR A 198 -11.31 7.00 21.00
CA TYR A 198 -10.87 7.12 22.39
C TYR A 198 -10.85 8.57 22.91
N LYS A 199 -10.60 9.55 22.05
CA LYS A 199 -10.68 10.96 22.45
C LYS A 199 -12.11 11.37 22.77
N MET A 200 -13.08 10.97 21.94
CA MET A 200 -14.50 11.23 22.22
C MET A 200 -14.96 10.54 23.49
N ILE A 201 -14.55 9.29 23.71
CA ILE A 201 -14.85 8.53 24.93
C ILE A 201 -14.27 9.25 26.16
N ALA A 202 -13.02 9.72 26.10
CA ALA A 202 -12.38 10.45 27.18
C ALA A 202 -13.13 11.76 27.52
N ILE A 203 -13.57 12.51 26.49
CA ILE A 203 -14.37 13.74 26.69
C ILE A 203 -15.71 13.42 27.38
N VAL A 204 -16.40 12.36 26.93
CA VAL A 204 -17.69 11.94 27.54
C VAL A 204 -17.48 11.53 28.99
N ILE A 205 -16.46 10.74 29.30
CA ILE A 205 -16.14 10.35 30.69
C ILE A 205 -15.86 11.59 31.54
N LEU A 206 -15.04 12.53 31.04
CA LEU A 206 -14.74 13.77 31.75
C LEU A 206 -16.02 14.59 32.02
N ALA A 207 -16.91 14.72 31.03
CA ALA A 207 -18.18 15.43 31.18
C ALA A 207 -19.07 14.78 32.25
N ILE A 208 -19.14 13.44 32.29
CA ILE A 208 -19.89 12.68 33.33
C ILE A 208 -19.29 12.95 34.72
N VAL A 209 -17.96 12.91 34.85
CA VAL A 209 -17.29 13.19 36.13
C VAL A 209 -17.61 14.60 36.63
N VAL A 210 -17.51 15.60 35.75
CA VAL A 210 -17.83 17.00 36.08
C VAL A 210 -19.28 17.15 36.48
N LEU A 211 -20.22 16.49 35.78
CA LEU A 211 -21.65 16.53 36.08
C LEU A 211 -21.95 15.90 37.46
N VAL A 212 -21.39 14.71 37.73
CA VAL A 212 -21.54 14.04 39.03
C VAL A 212 -20.99 14.89 40.19
N PHE A 213 -19.82 15.51 39.97
CA PHE A 213 -19.23 16.40 40.97
C PHE A 213 -20.07 17.66 41.17
N GLY A 214 -20.60 18.24 40.10
CA GLY A 214 -21.51 19.38 40.15
C GLY A 214 -22.81 19.08 40.93
N ILE A 215 -23.44 17.92 40.68
CA ILE A 215 -24.62 17.47 41.37
C ILE A 215 -24.34 17.26 42.88
N LYS A 216 -23.22 16.60 43.21
CA LYS A 216 -22.81 16.39 44.62
C LYS A 216 -22.58 17.73 45.34
N ARG A 217 -21.93 18.69 44.68
CA ARG A 217 -21.68 20.02 45.25
C ARG A 217 -22.97 20.80 45.41
N TYR A 218 -23.89 20.75 44.44
CA TYR A 218 -25.19 21.39 44.48
C TYR A 218 -26.05 20.83 45.62
N ASN A 219 -26.13 19.51 45.78
CA ASN A 219 -26.86 18.87 46.87
C ASN A 219 -26.30 19.24 48.26
N ARG A 220 -24.96 19.32 48.40
CA ARG A 220 -24.34 19.82 49.66
C ARG A 220 -24.70 21.28 49.93
N TYR A 221 -24.74 22.11 48.90
CA TYR A 221 -25.15 23.51 49.05
C TYR A 221 -26.60 23.66 49.50
N ILE A 222 -27.55 22.91 48.92
CA ILE A 222 -28.97 22.91 49.34
C ILE A 222 -29.08 22.38 50.76
N ALA A 223 -28.48 21.26 51.13
CA ALA A 223 -28.50 20.70 52.47
C ALA A 223 -27.96 21.68 53.50
N SER A 224 -26.89 22.42 53.21
CA SER A 224 -26.35 23.43 54.12
C SER A 224 -27.25 24.65 54.29
N ARG A 225 -28.02 25.03 53.27
CA ARG A 225 -29.03 26.09 53.39
C ARG A 225 -30.25 25.63 54.19
N ALA A 226 -30.72 24.42 54.01
CA ALA A 226 -31.86 23.84 54.77
C ALA A 226 -31.53 23.76 56.27
N SER A 227 -30.34 23.31 56.65
CA SER A 227 -29.91 23.24 58.07
C SER A 227 -29.76 24.62 58.70
N LYS A 228 -29.29 25.65 57.98
CA LYS A 228 -29.25 27.04 58.51
C LYS A 228 -30.63 27.66 58.74
N LYS A 229 -31.63 27.30 57.92
CA LYS A 229 -33.01 27.76 58.07
C LYS A 229 -33.70 27.14 59.30
N GLN A 230 -33.44 25.88 59.59
CA GLN A 230 -33.97 25.15 60.72
C GLN A 230 -33.38 25.64 62.04
N ASN A 231 -32.09 25.99 62.11
CA ASN A 231 -31.50 26.57 63.31
C ASN A 231 -31.96 28.02 63.63
N ARG A 232 -32.36 28.80 62.61
CA ARG A 232 -32.96 30.14 62.85
C ARG A 232 -34.38 30.11 63.36
N GLY A 233 -35.12 29.00 63.12
CA GLY A 233 -36.50 28.83 63.68
C GLY A 233 -36.57 28.30 65.10
N LYS A 234 -35.47 27.81 65.67
CA LYS A 234 -35.41 27.30 67.05
C LYS A 234 -34.97 28.35 68.07
N ASN A 235 -34.52 29.52 67.64
CA ASN A 235 -34.05 30.63 68.50
C ASN A 235 -34.97 31.84 68.44
N LYS A 236 -36.22 31.63 68.13
CA LYS A 236 -37.37 32.51 68.39
C LYS A 236 -38.34 31.74 69.25
#